data_1638867dfe9b9b736def48dd21057a0d
#
_entry.id   1638867dfe9b9b736def48dd21057a0d
#
_cell.length_a   1.000
_cell.length_b   1.000
_cell.length_c   1.000
_cell.angle_alpha   90.00
_cell.angle_beta   90.00
_cell.angle_gamma   90.00
#
_symmetry.space_group_name_H-M   'P 1'
#
loop_
_entity.id
_entity.type
_entity.pdbx_description
1 polymer ?
#
loop_
_entity_poly.entity_id
_entity_poly.type
_entity_poly.pdbx_seq_one_letter_code
_entity_poly.pdbx_strand_id
1 'polypeptide(L)'
;MSRSHLRRPKQPPQPVVWWRLALGTAILAVSCAALWFIANRVHSVPSTYKTASGTILEIRKVVDGTRETNYGGTILYRAEAHVQYMADGQAQDRWLRASDDLTRESLLLKLAAHPTKCLVYWPPNHPENAKCSLK
;
A
#
# COMPACT_ATOMS: atom_id res chain seq x y z
N MET A 1 -70.74 11.74 34.07
CA MET A 1 -69.32 11.45 34.39
C MET A 1 -68.49 11.71 33.11
N SER A 2 -67.86 12.86 33.04
CA SER A 2 -67.11 13.29 31.87
C SER A 2 -65.60 13.03 32.14
N ARG A 3 -64.96 12.11 31.38
CA ARG A 3 -63.53 11.84 31.43
C ARG A 3 -62.82 12.83 30.54
N SER A 4 -62.17 13.82 31.15
CA SER A 4 -61.25 14.72 30.46
C SER A 4 -59.96 14.00 30.10
N HIS A 5 -59.77 13.71 28.81
CA HIS A 5 -58.50 13.22 28.29
C HIS A 5 -57.43 14.32 28.36
N LEU A 6 -56.55 14.27 29.35
CA LEU A 6 -55.36 15.08 29.42
C LEU A 6 -54.42 14.68 28.25
N ARG A 7 -54.42 15.52 27.20
CA ARG A 7 -53.39 15.43 26.14
C ARG A 7 -52.04 15.78 26.73
N ARG A 8 -51.12 14.80 26.77
CA ARG A 8 -49.70 15.05 27.08
C ARG A 8 -49.13 16.00 26.01
N PRO A 9 -48.40 17.04 26.40
CA PRO A 9 -47.72 17.92 25.45
C PRO A 9 -46.66 17.11 24.69
N LYS A 10 -46.63 17.22 23.35
CA LYS A 10 -45.59 16.69 22.52
C LYS A 10 -44.27 17.39 22.87
N GLN A 11 -43.29 16.63 23.39
CA GLN A 11 -41.94 17.17 23.61
C GLN A 11 -41.34 17.57 22.26
N PRO A 12 -40.74 18.77 22.16
CA PRO A 12 -40.02 19.17 20.95
C PRO A 12 -38.85 18.25 20.70
N PRO A 13 -38.52 17.95 19.42
CA PRO A 13 -37.39 17.08 19.11
C PRO A 13 -36.10 17.70 19.63
N GLN A 14 -35.35 16.91 20.38
CA GLN A 14 -34.15 17.38 21.03
C GLN A 14 -33.04 17.64 20.00
N PRO A 15 -32.47 18.85 19.93
CA PRO A 15 -31.42 19.18 18.94
C PRO A 15 -30.09 18.44 19.15
N VAL A 16 -29.96 17.70 20.26
CA VAL A 16 -28.72 17.03 20.68
C VAL A 16 -28.30 15.86 19.78
N VAL A 17 -29.23 15.26 19.03
CA VAL A 17 -28.93 14.06 18.21
C VAL A 17 -28.15 14.44 16.95
N TRP A 18 -28.45 15.55 16.32
CA TRP A 18 -27.80 16.00 15.08
C TRP A 18 -26.32 16.36 15.26
N TRP A 19 -25.98 16.97 16.40
CA TRP A 19 -24.59 17.31 16.74
C TRP A 19 -23.72 16.06 16.92
N ARG A 20 -24.25 15.03 17.57
CA ARG A 20 -23.52 13.75 17.76
C ARG A 20 -23.30 13.02 16.45
N LEU A 21 -24.26 13.04 15.57
CA LEU A 21 -24.12 12.46 14.23
C LEU A 21 -23.10 13.24 13.37
N ALA A 22 -23.14 14.56 13.38
CA ALA A 22 -22.18 15.40 12.67
C ALA A 22 -20.75 15.22 13.19
N LEU A 23 -20.56 15.11 14.51
CA LEU A 23 -19.24 14.83 15.10
C LEU A 23 -18.72 13.44 14.74
N GLY A 24 -19.58 12.42 14.77
CA GLY A 24 -19.23 11.06 14.38
C GLY A 24 -18.78 10.95 12.93
N THR A 25 -19.50 11.58 12.00
CA THR A 25 -19.14 11.59 10.58
C THR A 25 -17.86 12.37 10.30
N ALA A 26 -17.62 13.48 11.00
CA ALA A 26 -16.38 14.25 10.87
C ALA A 26 -15.14 13.45 11.33
N ILE A 27 -15.24 12.76 12.47
CA ILE A 27 -14.15 11.91 12.99
C ILE A 27 -13.85 10.76 12.01
N LEU A 28 -14.88 10.13 11.46
CA LEU A 28 -14.74 9.01 10.52
C LEU A 28 -14.06 9.49 9.21
N ALA A 29 -14.45 10.65 8.69
CA ALA A 29 -13.85 11.24 7.50
C ALA A 29 -12.37 11.58 7.70
N VAL A 30 -12.00 12.16 8.84
CA VAL A 30 -10.60 12.48 9.18
C VAL A 30 -9.77 11.21 9.33
N SER A 31 -10.32 10.18 9.97
CA SER A 31 -9.63 8.89 10.13
C SER A 31 -9.39 8.18 8.79
N CYS A 32 -10.38 8.18 7.89
CA CYS A 32 -10.22 7.61 6.55
C CYS A 32 -9.19 8.39 5.72
N ALA A 33 -9.20 9.72 5.78
CA ALA A 33 -8.22 10.56 5.09
C ALA A 33 -6.80 10.32 5.62
N ALA A 34 -6.63 10.20 6.94
CA ALA A 34 -5.34 9.89 7.55
C ALA A 34 -4.82 8.52 7.14
N LEU A 35 -5.67 7.50 7.16
CA LEU A 35 -5.30 6.14 6.72
C LEU A 35 -4.93 6.11 5.25
N TRP A 36 -5.67 6.80 4.39
CA TRP A 36 -5.36 6.92 2.97
C TRP A 36 -4.02 7.62 2.73
N PHE A 37 -3.74 8.69 3.48
CA PHE A 37 -2.49 9.43 3.39
C PHE A 37 -1.28 8.61 3.85
N ILE A 38 -1.45 7.83 4.94
CA ILE A 38 -0.42 6.91 5.44
C ILE A 38 -0.18 5.79 4.43
N ALA A 39 -1.22 5.17 3.89
CA ALA A 39 -1.11 4.12 2.89
C ALA A 39 -0.40 4.59 1.62
N ASN A 40 -0.71 5.81 1.15
CA ASN A 40 -0.01 6.39 0.01
C ASN A 40 1.47 6.71 0.28
N ARG A 41 1.82 7.11 1.50
CA ARG A 41 3.22 7.37 1.86
C ARG A 41 4.07 6.11 1.97
N VAL A 42 3.50 5.00 2.42
CA VAL A 42 4.21 3.72 2.58
C VAL A 42 4.66 3.17 1.22
N HIS A 43 3.94 3.49 0.14
CA HIS A 43 4.27 3.02 -1.21
C HIS A 43 5.01 4.04 -2.07
N SER A 44 5.27 5.24 -1.56
CA SER A 44 6.02 6.26 -2.31
C SER A 44 7.52 6.06 -2.13
N VAL A 45 8.25 6.07 -3.25
CA VAL A 45 9.72 6.15 -3.23
C VAL A 45 10.11 7.46 -2.53
N PRO A 46 11.01 7.43 -1.53
CA PRO A 46 11.48 8.64 -0.89
C PRO A 46 11.98 9.66 -1.90
N SER A 47 11.61 10.92 -1.74
CA SER A 47 11.98 12.01 -2.66
C SER A 47 13.48 12.22 -2.81
N THR A 48 14.27 11.71 -1.86
CA THR A 48 15.73 11.74 -1.89
C THR A 48 16.35 10.68 -2.80
N TYR A 49 15.56 9.65 -3.24
CA TYR A 49 16.09 8.60 -4.08
C TYR A 49 16.18 9.07 -5.54
N LYS A 50 17.26 8.65 -6.20
CA LYS A 50 17.36 8.73 -7.66
C LYS A 50 16.45 7.68 -8.30
N THR A 51 15.89 8.02 -9.44
CA THR A 51 14.98 7.12 -10.16
C THR A 51 15.34 7.05 -11.63
N ALA A 52 15.10 5.88 -12.24
CA ALA A 52 15.22 5.67 -13.66
C ALA A 52 14.16 4.67 -14.16
N SER A 53 13.81 4.77 -15.43
CA SER A 53 13.00 3.75 -16.08
C SER A 53 13.87 2.56 -16.44
N GLY A 54 13.47 1.36 -16.05
CA GLY A 54 14.15 0.11 -16.39
C GLY A 54 13.32 -0.77 -17.30
N THR A 55 13.98 -1.53 -18.16
CA THR A 55 13.40 -2.58 -18.98
C THR A 55 13.64 -3.92 -18.31
N ILE A 56 12.59 -4.69 -18.07
CA ILE A 56 12.67 -6.00 -17.45
C ILE A 56 12.93 -7.03 -18.54
N LEU A 57 14.00 -7.79 -18.37
CA LEU A 57 14.36 -8.91 -19.27
C LEU A 57 13.78 -10.23 -18.75
N GLU A 58 13.85 -10.44 -17.45
CA GLU A 58 13.43 -11.67 -16.80
C GLU A 58 12.97 -11.40 -15.38
N ILE A 59 12.04 -12.20 -14.86
CA ILE A 59 11.61 -12.16 -13.46
C ILE A 59 11.70 -13.58 -12.91
N ARG A 60 12.27 -13.68 -11.69
CA ARG A 60 12.34 -14.95 -10.97
C ARG A 60 11.74 -14.82 -9.57
N LYS A 61 11.19 -15.93 -9.11
CA LYS A 61 10.69 -16.08 -7.75
C LYS A 61 11.81 -16.64 -6.87
N VAL A 62 12.08 -15.97 -5.75
CA VAL A 62 13.06 -16.40 -4.75
C VAL A 62 12.36 -16.57 -3.41
N VAL A 63 12.70 -17.61 -2.65
CA VAL A 63 12.23 -17.79 -1.28
C VAL A 63 12.97 -16.80 -0.39
N ASP A 64 12.24 -15.97 0.34
CA ASP A 64 12.81 -14.91 1.19
C ASP A 64 12.85 -15.30 2.67
N GLY A 65 12.19 -16.38 3.04
CA GLY A 65 12.15 -16.91 4.39
C GLY A 65 10.83 -17.56 4.75
N THR A 66 10.67 -17.85 6.03
CA THR A 66 9.43 -18.35 6.59
C THR A 66 8.95 -17.42 7.69
N ARG A 67 7.68 -17.10 7.70
CA ARG A 67 7.04 -16.37 8.79
C ARG A 67 6.28 -17.36 9.66
N GLU A 68 6.69 -17.48 10.91
CA GLU A 68 5.93 -18.27 11.87
C GLU A 68 4.63 -17.53 12.25
N THR A 69 3.54 -18.25 12.21
CA THR A 69 2.23 -17.79 12.66
C THR A 69 1.68 -18.78 13.68
N ASN A 70 0.72 -18.37 14.49
CA ASN A 70 0.07 -19.25 15.48
C ASN A 70 -0.61 -20.49 14.88
N TYR A 71 -0.75 -20.55 13.55
CA TYR A 71 -1.39 -21.64 12.81
C TYR A 71 -0.44 -22.38 11.86
N GLY A 72 0.88 -22.15 11.98
CA GLY A 72 1.92 -22.77 11.14
C GLY A 72 2.81 -21.74 10.43
N GLY A 73 3.87 -22.23 9.80
CA GLY A 73 4.81 -21.40 9.05
C GLY A 73 4.29 -21.07 7.65
N THR A 74 4.35 -19.80 7.26
CA THR A 74 4.07 -19.35 5.90
C THR A 74 5.38 -19.02 5.18
N ILE A 75 5.60 -19.63 4.00
CA ILE A 75 6.76 -19.33 3.16
C ILE A 75 6.55 -17.96 2.49
N LEU A 76 7.50 -17.07 2.71
CA LEU A 76 7.54 -15.77 2.06
C LEU A 76 8.37 -15.85 0.77
N TYR A 77 7.87 -15.18 -0.25
CA TYR A 77 8.52 -15.10 -1.54
C TYR A 77 8.79 -13.65 -1.90
N ARG A 78 9.91 -13.43 -2.58
CA ARG A 78 10.20 -12.16 -3.24
C ARG A 78 10.34 -12.36 -4.73
N ALA A 79 10.04 -11.32 -5.49
CA ALA A 79 10.38 -11.27 -6.89
C ALA A 79 11.73 -10.57 -7.07
N GLU A 80 12.58 -11.14 -7.91
CA GLU A 80 13.77 -10.47 -8.43
C GLU A 80 13.61 -10.30 -9.93
N ALA A 81 13.90 -9.12 -10.43
CA ALA A 81 13.85 -8.81 -11.85
C ALA A 81 15.26 -8.53 -12.39
N HIS A 82 15.57 -9.12 -13.51
CA HIS A 82 16.76 -8.78 -14.31
C HIS A 82 16.42 -7.54 -15.13
N VAL A 83 17.04 -6.41 -14.81
CA VAL A 83 16.64 -5.10 -15.32
C VAL A 83 17.82 -4.39 -15.97
N GLN A 84 17.57 -3.86 -17.16
CA GLN A 84 18.45 -2.91 -17.82
C GLN A 84 17.95 -1.48 -17.60
N TYR A 85 18.81 -0.62 -17.10
CA TYR A 85 18.48 0.78 -16.82
C TYR A 85 19.73 1.69 -16.90
N MET A 86 19.49 2.99 -16.98
CA MET A 86 20.56 3.98 -16.96
C MET A 86 20.67 4.57 -15.55
N ALA A 87 21.84 4.45 -14.94
CA ALA A 87 22.15 5.09 -13.66
C ALA A 87 23.34 6.03 -13.84
N ASP A 88 23.15 7.30 -13.54
CA ASP A 88 24.19 8.33 -13.61
C ASP A 88 24.95 8.35 -14.97
N GLY A 89 24.22 8.12 -16.07
CA GLY A 89 24.79 8.07 -17.43
C GLY A 89 25.45 6.76 -17.81
N GLN A 90 25.45 5.76 -16.93
CA GLN A 90 26.00 4.42 -17.20
C GLN A 90 24.89 3.40 -17.35
N ALA A 91 25.00 2.56 -18.38
CA ALA A 91 24.10 1.42 -18.54
C ALA A 91 24.38 0.37 -17.45
N GLN A 92 23.36 -0.03 -16.77
CA GLN A 92 23.37 -1.06 -15.73
C GLN A 92 22.54 -2.25 -16.20
N ASP A 93 23.02 -3.45 -15.94
CA ASP A 93 22.36 -4.71 -16.23
C ASP A 93 22.55 -5.63 -15.03
N ARG A 94 21.51 -5.77 -14.21
CA ARG A 94 21.59 -6.56 -12.97
C ARG A 94 20.25 -7.04 -12.45
N TRP A 95 20.31 -8.02 -11.57
CA TRP A 95 19.16 -8.48 -10.80
C TRP A 95 18.84 -7.50 -9.68
N LEU A 96 17.60 -7.02 -9.64
CA LEU A 96 17.08 -6.11 -8.62
C LEU A 96 15.93 -6.76 -7.87
N ARG A 97 15.83 -6.45 -6.59
CA ARG A 97 14.67 -6.82 -5.78
C ARG A 97 13.44 -6.05 -6.29
N ALA A 98 12.45 -6.78 -6.77
CA ALA A 98 11.27 -6.20 -7.42
C ALA A 98 10.05 -6.10 -6.50
N SER A 99 10.07 -6.75 -5.34
CA SER A 99 9.01 -6.68 -4.34
C SER A 99 9.52 -7.19 -3.00
N ASP A 100 8.88 -6.74 -1.94
CA ASP A 100 9.16 -7.21 -0.59
C ASP A 100 8.03 -8.13 -0.12
N ASP A 101 8.40 -9.19 0.61
CA ASP A 101 7.53 -10.06 1.41
C ASP A 101 6.12 -10.35 0.83
N LEU A 102 6.06 -10.90 -0.36
CA LEU A 102 4.81 -11.26 -1.02
C LEU A 102 4.37 -12.67 -0.62
N THR A 103 3.07 -12.84 -0.43
CA THR A 103 2.48 -14.17 -0.45
C THR A 103 2.61 -14.77 -1.84
N ARG A 104 2.58 -16.12 -1.92
CA ARG A 104 2.64 -16.83 -3.21
C ARG A 104 1.59 -16.31 -4.21
N GLU A 105 0.37 -16.04 -3.74
CA GLU A 105 -0.74 -15.61 -4.59
C GLU A 105 -0.53 -14.22 -5.17
N SER A 106 -0.16 -13.25 -4.34
CA SER A 106 0.11 -11.89 -4.80
C SER A 106 1.31 -11.81 -5.74
N LEU A 107 2.32 -12.66 -5.53
CA LEU A 107 3.44 -12.77 -6.46
C LEU A 107 3.01 -13.35 -7.81
N LEU A 108 2.22 -14.41 -7.83
CA LEU A 108 1.72 -15.02 -9.06
C LEU A 108 0.88 -14.04 -9.88
N LEU A 109 0.05 -13.22 -9.24
CA LEU A 109 -0.71 -12.17 -9.92
C LEU A 109 0.20 -11.13 -10.59
N LYS A 110 1.26 -10.69 -9.90
CA LYS A 110 2.23 -9.76 -10.50
C LYS A 110 3.01 -10.37 -11.65
N LEU A 111 3.40 -11.64 -11.54
CA LEU A 111 4.09 -12.36 -12.61
C LEU A 111 3.18 -12.61 -13.82
N ALA A 112 1.90 -12.91 -13.60
CA ALA A 112 0.92 -13.09 -14.67
C ALA A 112 0.68 -11.81 -15.51
N ALA A 113 0.91 -10.64 -14.92
CA ALA A 113 0.82 -9.36 -15.64
C ALA A 113 1.96 -9.15 -16.65
N HIS A 114 3.01 -10.00 -16.68
CA HIS A 114 4.18 -9.91 -17.57
C HIS A 114 4.73 -8.48 -17.70
N PRO A 115 5.09 -7.80 -16.61
CA PRO A 115 5.57 -6.43 -16.69
C PRO A 115 6.87 -6.38 -17.48
N THR A 116 6.93 -5.49 -18.46
CA THR A 116 8.13 -5.29 -19.30
C THR A 116 8.93 -4.06 -18.87
N LYS A 117 8.35 -3.21 -18.04
CA LYS A 117 8.95 -1.98 -17.53
C LYS A 117 8.79 -1.87 -16.04
N CYS A 118 9.76 -1.23 -15.40
CA CYS A 118 9.69 -0.91 -13.98
C CYS A 118 10.30 0.46 -13.70
N LEU A 119 9.97 0.99 -12.52
CA LEU A 119 10.66 2.14 -11.96
C LEU A 119 11.80 1.62 -11.08
N VAL A 120 13.05 1.87 -11.48
CA VAL A 120 14.23 1.59 -10.66
C VAL A 120 14.49 2.80 -9.76
N TYR A 121 14.82 2.56 -8.51
CA TYR A 121 15.15 3.60 -7.55
C TYR A 121 16.26 3.17 -6.61
N TRP A 122 17.14 4.10 -6.24
CA TRP A 122 18.29 3.84 -5.36
C TRP A 122 18.63 5.04 -4.49
N PRO A 123 19.25 4.82 -3.31
CA PRO A 123 19.78 5.90 -2.50
C PRO A 123 20.93 6.59 -3.24
N PRO A 124 21.08 7.92 -3.19
CA PRO A 124 22.06 8.67 -3.97
C PRO A 124 23.51 8.19 -3.80
N ASN A 125 23.84 7.71 -2.60
CA ASN A 125 25.20 7.29 -2.25
C ASN A 125 25.42 5.77 -2.30
N HIS A 126 24.38 5.00 -2.64
CA HIS A 126 24.40 3.53 -2.61
C HIS A 126 23.68 2.95 -3.82
N PRO A 127 24.22 3.09 -5.04
CA PRO A 127 23.60 2.56 -6.25
C PRO A 127 23.51 1.03 -6.27
N GLU A 128 24.33 0.35 -5.45
CA GLU A 128 24.27 -1.09 -5.26
C GLU A 128 22.97 -1.56 -4.57
N ASN A 129 22.34 -0.68 -3.80
CA ASN A 129 21.06 -0.95 -3.11
C ASN A 129 19.84 -0.59 -3.98
N ALA A 130 19.97 -0.59 -5.30
CA ALA A 130 18.87 -0.33 -6.21
C ALA A 130 17.79 -1.40 -6.09
N LYS A 131 16.55 -0.93 -6.18
CA LYS A 131 15.34 -1.78 -6.19
C LYS A 131 14.48 -1.39 -7.38
N CYS A 132 13.57 -2.28 -7.79
CA CYS A 132 12.59 -1.94 -8.81
C CYS A 132 11.15 -2.11 -8.30
N SER A 133 10.28 -1.19 -8.72
CA SER A 133 8.84 -1.26 -8.49
C SER A 133 8.17 -1.75 -9.77
N LEU A 134 7.52 -2.90 -9.69
CA LEU A 134 6.67 -3.45 -10.74
C LEU A 134 5.34 -2.69 -10.72
N LYS A 135 5.03 -1.98 -11.77
CA LYS A 135 3.74 -1.29 -11.94
C LYS A 135 2.76 -2.18 -12.67
#